data_16476e02af0f87171fd1eb8336288282
#
_entry.id   16476e02af0f87171fd1eb8336288282
#
_cell.length_a   1.000
_cell.length_b   1.000
_cell.length_c   1.000
_cell.angle_alpha   90.00
_cell.angle_beta   90.00
_cell.angle_gamma   90.00
#
_symmetry.space_group_name_H-M   'P 1'
#
loop_
_entity.id
_entity.type
_entity.pdbx_description
1 polymer ?
#
loop_
_entity_poly.entity_id
_entity_poly.type
_entity_poly.pdbx_seq_one_letter_code
_entity_poly.pdbx_strand_id
1 'polypeptide(L)'
;LAGVAALPLYLAANNRELIKAPAFENSVLELFATDARTKIGSGSLPGEKKAAPPGTPNSAPGESPAAAPQMGDFAWSKLISSDSLESEIKSLGTVAADAVKTPNNFKSKGREVAQGAFTELAMLFGVISQFDGDVKWKKDALGLEKAYAQAGNNCKTSSDAAYKEAKKRTEDLGELFKGGSIELPKADGPGTWHELLNRPVLMKRLEEARQGGRVAKYTGSKAEFKKGKDKLMQEAQVLAVISEVIKDQGFESANDESYQKFAQAFQGHCLALVEAVKSDDADKAQAAFAQVSKACDTCHGDFR
;
A
#
# COMPACT_ATOMS: atom_id res chain seq x y z
N LEU A 1 19.97 56.59 35.74
CA LEU A 1 20.05 55.40 36.64
C LEU A 1 19.03 54.36 36.21
N ALA A 2 19.48 53.44 35.43
CA ALA A 2 18.68 52.31 34.93
C ALA A 2 19.08 51.04 35.70
N GLY A 3 18.14 50.46 36.44
CA GLY A 3 18.32 49.21 37.15
C GLY A 3 18.02 48.02 36.23
N VAL A 4 19.02 47.17 36.04
CA VAL A 4 18.86 45.87 35.35
C VAL A 4 18.46 44.85 36.38
N ALA A 5 17.25 44.31 36.26
CA ALA A 5 16.77 43.17 37.05
C ALA A 5 17.17 41.86 36.38
N ALA A 6 17.99 41.05 37.05
CA ALA A 6 18.37 39.70 36.63
C ALA A 6 17.26 38.71 37.00
N LEU A 7 16.76 37.96 36.04
CA LEU A 7 15.87 36.80 36.21
C LEU A 7 16.70 35.55 36.53
N PRO A 8 16.33 34.72 37.50
CA PRO A 8 16.99 33.44 37.75
C PRO A 8 16.53 32.39 36.77
N LEU A 9 17.50 31.68 36.14
CA LEU A 9 17.26 30.45 35.38
C LEU A 9 16.83 29.33 36.32
N TYR A 10 15.60 28.88 36.17
CA TYR A 10 15.12 27.62 36.78
C TYR A 10 15.53 26.44 35.87
N LEU A 11 16.53 25.69 36.32
CA LEU A 11 16.81 24.36 35.77
C LEU A 11 15.79 23.38 36.35
N ALA A 12 14.76 23.02 35.57
CA ALA A 12 13.86 21.90 35.89
C ALA A 12 14.55 20.62 35.48
N ALA A 13 15.01 19.85 36.45
CA ALA A 13 15.44 18.47 36.27
C ALA A 13 14.21 17.59 35.90
N ASN A 14 14.12 17.13 34.65
CA ASN A 14 13.12 16.16 34.21
C ASN A 14 13.47 14.77 34.79
N ASN A 15 12.88 14.42 35.92
CA ASN A 15 12.75 13.03 36.34
C ASN A 15 11.75 12.32 35.42
N ARG A 16 12.24 11.73 34.33
CA ARG A 16 11.47 10.74 33.58
C ARG A 16 11.52 9.43 34.37
N GLU A 17 10.47 9.12 35.10
CA GLU A 17 10.22 7.76 35.57
C GLU A 17 10.09 6.87 34.32
N LEU A 18 10.97 5.89 34.20
CA LEU A 18 10.89 4.85 33.18
C LEU A 18 9.61 4.05 33.43
N ILE A 19 8.62 4.21 32.59
CA ILE A 19 7.41 3.41 32.60
C ILE A 19 7.85 1.97 32.36
N LYS A 20 7.72 1.12 33.38
CA LYS A 20 7.95 -0.32 33.24
C LYS A 20 7.03 -0.88 32.16
N ALA A 21 7.61 -1.60 31.19
CA ALA A 21 6.85 -2.31 30.19
C ALA A 21 5.82 -3.25 30.88
N PRO A 22 4.57 -3.30 30.38
CA PRO A 22 3.58 -4.21 30.93
C PRO A 22 4.06 -5.65 30.78
N ALA A 23 3.99 -6.42 31.88
CA ALA A 23 4.24 -7.86 31.84
C ALA A 23 3.07 -8.52 31.10
N PHE A 24 3.35 -9.17 29.98
CA PHE A 24 2.35 -9.97 29.29
C PHE A 24 2.09 -11.26 30.09
N GLU A 25 0.81 -11.60 30.25
CA GLU A 25 0.44 -12.87 30.85
C GLU A 25 0.96 -14.04 30.01
N ASN A 26 1.43 -15.11 30.68
CA ASN A 26 2.04 -16.28 30.02
C ASN A 26 1.11 -16.95 28.98
N SER A 27 -0.19 -16.78 29.09
CA SER A 27 -1.20 -17.25 28.13
C SER A 27 -1.03 -16.69 26.71
N VAL A 28 -0.51 -15.45 26.58
CA VAL A 28 -0.26 -14.81 25.27
C VAL A 28 1.00 -15.37 24.63
N LEU A 29 2.02 -15.68 25.44
CA LEU A 29 3.27 -16.28 24.97
C LEU A 29 3.10 -17.73 24.52
N GLU A 30 2.19 -18.50 25.14
CA GLU A 30 1.88 -19.88 24.74
C GLU A 30 1.15 -19.96 23.38
N LEU A 31 0.34 -18.96 23.02
CA LEU A 31 -0.34 -18.93 21.72
C LEU A 31 0.65 -18.76 20.56
N PHE A 32 1.74 -18.04 20.75
CA PHE A 32 2.80 -17.87 19.75
C PHE A 32 3.77 -19.07 19.71
N ALA A 33 3.99 -19.75 20.82
CA ALA A 33 4.91 -20.89 20.90
C ALA A 33 4.33 -22.20 20.31
N THR A 34 3.01 -22.40 20.38
CA THR A 34 2.35 -23.61 19.86
C THR A 34 2.27 -23.64 18.33
N ASP A 35 2.17 -22.49 17.67
CA ASP A 35 2.05 -22.46 16.19
C ASP A 35 3.41 -22.68 15.49
N ALA A 36 4.51 -22.28 16.11
CA ALA A 36 5.86 -22.49 15.56
C ALA A 36 6.34 -23.95 15.68
N ARG A 37 5.94 -24.66 16.72
CA ARG A 37 6.35 -26.07 16.95
C ARG A 37 5.61 -27.08 16.07
N THR A 38 4.42 -26.80 15.64
CA THR A 38 3.62 -27.68 14.76
C THR A 38 4.03 -27.63 13.30
N LYS A 39 4.79 -26.60 12.88
CA LYS A 39 5.27 -26.44 11.50
C LYS A 39 6.72 -26.87 11.25
N ILE A 40 7.49 -27.17 12.31
CA ILE A 40 8.84 -27.72 12.20
C ILE A 40 8.71 -29.25 12.34
N GLY A 41 8.56 -29.93 11.21
CA GLY A 41 8.61 -31.37 11.16
C GLY A 41 9.92 -31.89 11.79
N SER A 42 9.85 -33.01 12.51
CA SER A 42 10.94 -33.72 13.17
C SER A 42 12.05 -34.10 12.17
N GLY A 43 12.95 -33.17 11.88
CA GLY A 43 14.19 -33.39 11.17
C GLY A 43 15.33 -33.48 12.17
N SER A 44 15.94 -34.66 12.27
CA SER A 44 17.14 -34.93 13.08
C SER A 44 18.31 -34.03 12.67
N LEU A 45 18.98 -33.42 13.65
CA LEU A 45 20.25 -32.71 13.47
C LEU A 45 21.32 -33.65 12.91
N PRO A 46 22.08 -33.30 11.86
CA PRO A 46 23.21 -34.09 11.41
C PRO A 46 24.38 -33.97 12.41
N GLY A 47 24.85 -35.12 12.89
CA GLY A 47 26.00 -35.21 13.77
C GLY A 47 27.31 -34.85 13.08
N GLU A 48 28.27 -34.40 13.90
CA GLU A 48 29.66 -34.16 13.57
C GLU A 48 30.28 -35.29 12.75
N LYS A 49 30.95 -34.98 11.64
CA LYS A 49 31.88 -35.86 10.96
C LYS A 49 33.25 -35.22 10.84
N LYS A 50 34.21 -36.01 11.33
CA LYS A 50 35.64 -35.91 11.34
C LYS A 50 36.25 -35.58 9.95
N ALA A 51 37.28 -34.76 9.95
CA ALA A 51 38.05 -34.36 8.77
C ALA A 51 38.75 -35.50 8.07
N ALA A 52 38.83 -35.47 6.75
CA ALA A 52 39.74 -36.23 5.91
C ALA A 52 40.28 -35.33 4.78
N PRO A 53 41.49 -35.65 4.19
CA PRO A 53 42.39 -34.69 3.54
C PRO A 53 42.07 -34.35 2.09
N PRO A 54 42.78 -33.38 1.45
CA PRO A 54 42.36 -32.67 0.26
C PRO A 54 42.56 -33.46 -1.04
N GLY A 55 41.54 -33.53 -1.84
CA GLY A 55 41.55 -34.02 -3.22
C GLY A 55 41.06 -32.96 -4.20
N THR A 56 41.69 -32.87 -5.32
CA THR A 56 41.65 -31.97 -6.48
C THR A 56 40.26 -31.54 -6.98
N PRO A 57 40.15 -30.36 -7.62
CA PRO A 57 38.87 -29.73 -7.95
C PRO A 57 38.21 -30.36 -9.16
N ASN A 58 36.94 -30.75 -8.99
CA ASN A 58 36.09 -31.12 -10.11
C ASN A 58 34.98 -30.05 -10.21
N SER A 59 34.90 -29.43 -11.38
CA SER A 59 33.99 -28.35 -11.70
C SER A 59 32.53 -28.82 -11.61
N ALA A 60 31.76 -28.33 -10.67
CA ALA A 60 30.30 -28.45 -10.64
C ALA A 60 29.66 -27.31 -11.43
N PRO A 61 28.53 -27.55 -12.13
CA PRO A 61 27.83 -26.53 -12.90
C PRO A 61 27.28 -25.45 -11.97
N GLY A 62 27.41 -24.17 -12.39
CA GLY A 62 27.00 -23.02 -11.63
C GLY A 62 25.52 -23.09 -11.22
N GLU A 63 25.25 -22.93 -9.94
CA GLU A 63 23.93 -22.55 -9.45
C GLU A 63 23.60 -21.18 -10.04
N SER A 64 22.61 -21.15 -10.90
CA SER A 64 21.94 -19.92 -11.30
C SER A 64 21.42 -19.21 -10.06
N PRO A 65 21.55 -17.86 -9.96
CA PRO A 65 20.91 -17.10 -8.90
C PRO A 65 19.43 -17.46 -8.88
N ALA A 66 18.88 -17.75 -7.70
CA ALA A 66 17.47 -18.01 -7.54
C ALA A 66 16.68 -16.90 -8.25
N ALA A 67 15.84 -17.29 -9.19
CA ALA A 67 14.98 -16.37 -9.90
C ALA A 67 14.16 -15.56 -8.88
N ALA A 68 14.19 -14.25 -9.03
CA ALA A 68 13.32 -13.38 -8.26
C ALA A 68 11.87 -13.91 -8.35
N PRO A 69 11.06 -13.88 -7.27
CA PRO A 69 9.70 -14.38 -7.30
C PRO A 69 8.96 -13.70 -8.45
N GLN A 70 8.51 -14.50 -9.40
CA GLN A 70 7.76 -14.02 -10.54
C GLN A 70 6.44 -13.45 -10.02
N MET A 71 6.06 -12.26 -10.48
CA MET A 71 4.89 -11.48 -10.06
C MET A 71 3.53 -12.20 -10.25
N GLY A 72 3.49 -13.50 -10.56
CA GLY A 72 2.29 -14.27 -10.93
C GLY A 72 1.59 -15.05 -9.81
N ASP A 73 2.21 -15.26 -8.65
CA ASP A 73 1.71 -16.22 -7.64
C ASP A 73 1.01 -15.57 -6.43
N PHE A 74 0.87 -14.22 -6.42
CA PHE A 74 0.21 -13.54 -5.32
C PHE A 74 -1.31 -13.50 -5.50
N ALA A 75 -2.06 -14.05 -4.54
CA ALA A 75 -3.52 -14.05 -4.57
C ALA A 75 -4.09 -12.70 -4.14
N TRP A 76 -4.29 -11.80 -5.09
CA TRP A 76 -4.82 -10.45 -4.85
C TRP A 76 -6.22 -10.44 -4.24
N SER A 77 -7.02 -11.48 -4.51
CA SER A 77 -8.36 -11.65 -3.91
C SER A 77 -8.34 -11.73 -2.38
N LYS A 78 -7.18 -12.03 -1.77
CA LYS A 78 -6.99 -11.97 -0.31
C LYS A 78 -6.94 -10.55 0.25
N LEU A 79 -6.57 -9.57 -0.56
CA LEU A 79 -6.46 -8.18 -0.16
C LEU A 79 -7.68 -7.34 -0.57
N ILE A 80 -8.22 -7.59 -1.76
CA ILE A 80 -9.29 -6.78 -2.34
C ILE A 80 -10.26 -7.65 -3.15
N SER A 81 -11.55 -7.36 -3.03
CA SER A 81 -12.58 -8.02 -3.83
C SER A 81 -12.71 -7.39 -5.22
N SER A 82 -13.23 -8.16 -6.19
CA SER A 82 -13.55 -7.65 -7.54
C SER A 82 -14.50 -6.46 -7.49
N ASP A 83 -15.52 -6.49 -6.61
CA ASP A 83 -16.48 -5.40 -6.46
C ASP A 83 -15.82 -4.11 -5.94
N SER A 84 -14.87 -4.23 -5.01
CA SER A 84 -14.12 -3.08 -4.50
C SER A 84 -13.17 -2.51 -5.56
N LEU A 85 -12.50 -3.35 -6.35
CA LEU A 85 -11.69 -2.93 -7.50
C LEU A 85 -12.52 -2.11 -8.48
N GLU A 86 -13.67 -2.65 -8.91
CA GLU A 86 -14.55 -1.97 -9.85
C GLU A 86 -15.11 -0.66 -9.30
N SER A 87 -15.50 -0.66 -8.03
CA SER A 87 -16.06 0.52 -7.38
C SER A 87 -15.03 1.63 -7.21
N GLU A 88 -13.78 1.29 -6.84
CA GLU A 88 -12.72 2.29 -6.69
C GLU A 88 -12.31 2.85 -8.05
N ILE A 89 -12.17 2.03 -9.08
CA ILE A 89 -11.87 2.50 -10.44
C ILE A 89 -12.92 3.48 -10.94
N LYS A 90 -14.21 3.22 -10.71
CA LYS A 90 -15.29 4.15 -11.07
C LYS A 90 -15.22 5.45 -10.26
N SER A 91 -14.92 5.36 -8.96
CA SER A 91 -14.74 6.53 -8.09
C SER A 91 -13.58 7.40 -8.58
N LEU A 92 -12.44 6.79 -8.88
CA LEU A 92 -11.26 7.48 -9.42
C LEU A 92 -11.53 8.10 -10.79
N GLY A 93 -12.34 7.45 -11.63
CA GLY A 93 -12.79 8.03 -12.90
C GLY A 93 -13.53 9.35 -12.72
N THR A 94 -14.40 9.45 -11.72
CA THR A 94 -15.09 10.68 -11.37
C THR A 94 -14.12 11.75 -10.85
N VAL A 95 -13.20 11.37 -9.98
CA VAL A 95 -12.18 12.27 -9.44
C VAL A 95 -11.28 12.81 -10.55
N ALA A 96 -10.83 11.95 -11.47
CA ALA A 96 -10.03 12.36 -12.62
C ALA A 96 -10.80 13.30 -13.56
N ALA A 97 -12.08 13.00 -13.84
CA ALA A 97 -12.92 13.85 -14.68
C ALA A 97 -13.09 15.28 -14.12
N ASP A 98 -13.33 15.38 -12.83
CA ASP A 98 -13.42 16.68 -12.16
C ASP A 98 -12.09 17.43 -12.17
N ALA A 99 -10.98 16.72 -11.99
CA ALA A 99 -9.64 17.31 -12.00
C ALA A 99 -9.26 17.92 -13.36
N VAL A 100 -9.72 17.31 -14.46
CA VAL A 100 -9.40 17.74 -15.83
C VAL A 100 -10.55 18.51 -16.51
N LYS A 101 -11.55 18.96 -15.78
CA LYS A 101 -12.76 19.62 -16.31
C LYS A 101 -12.42 20.82 -17.17
N THR A 102 -11.45 21.62 -16.77
CA THR A 102 -10.95 22.78 -17.55
C THR A 102 -9.42 22.86 -17.48
N PRO A 103 -8.75 23.46 -18.49
CA PRO A 103 -7.30 23.69 -18.45
C PRO A 103 -6.85 24.47 -17.21
N ASN A 104 -7.63 25.48 -16.80
CA ASN A 104 -7.31 26.29 -15.62
C ASN A 104 -7.40 25.49 -14.31
N ASN A 105 -8.41 24.62 -14.17
CA ASN A 105 -8.52 23.73 -13.02
C ASN A 105 -7.32 22.79 -12.97
N PHE A 106 -6.98 22.15 -14.09
CA PHE A 106 -5.83 21.26 -14.17
C PHE A 106 -4.52 21.97 -13.80
N LYS A 107 -4.25 23.16 -14.36
CA LYS A 107 -3.04 23.93 -14.09
C LYS A 107 -2.91 24.41 -12.64
N SER A 108 -4.02 24.51 -11.90
CA SER A 108 -4.01 24.90 -10.49
C SER A 108 -3.85 23.68 -9.56
N LYS A 109 -4.96 23.13 -9.07
CA LYS A 109 -4.98 21.98 -8.14
C LYS A 109 -5.29 20.65 -8.82
N GLY A 110 -5.96 20.69 -9.98
CA GLY A 110 -6.43 19.48 -10.68
C GLY A 110 -5.30 18.56 -11.10
N ARG A 111 -4.12 19.11 -11.44
CA ARG A 111 -2.96 18.32 -11.84
C ARG A 111 -2.53 17.30 -10.79
N GLU A 112 -2.41 17.72 -9.53
CA GLU A 112 -2.01 16.83 -8.44
C GLU A 112 -3.08 15.78 -8.15
N VAL A 113 -4.35 16.18 -8.22
CA VAL A 113 -5.50 15.27 -8.07
C VAL A 113 -5.52 14.25 -9.19
N ALA A 114 -5.32 14.68 -10.44
CA ALA A 114 -5.23 13.78 -11.59
C ALA A 114 -4.04 12.84 -11.49
N GLN A 115 -2.87 13.32 -11.03
CA GLN A 115 -1.70 12.49 -10.80
C GLN A 115 -2.00 11.38 -9.81
N GLY A 116 -2.62 11.70 -8.67
CA GLY A 116 -3.03 10.73 -7.66
C GLY A 116 -3.99 9.69 -8.24
N ALA A 117 -5.06 10.15 -8.88
CA ALA A 117 -6.07 9.27 -9.46
C ALA A 117 -5.50 8.34 -10.55
N PHE A 118 -4.66 8.84 -11.46
CA PHE A 118 -4.06 8.00 -12.50
C PHE A 118 -3.00 7.04 -11.95
N THR A 119 -2.23 7.42 -10.93
CA THR A 119 -1.30 6.51 -10.26
C THR A 119 -2.06 5.36 -9.59
N GLU A 120 -3.15 5.65 -8.90
CA GLU A 120 -3.99 4.63 -8.26
C GLU A 120 -4.72 3.77 -9.30
N LEU A 121 -5.23 4.34 -10.39
CA LEU A 121 -5.80 3.58 -11.53
C LEU A 121 -4.78 2.62 -12.13
N ALA A 122 -3.54 3.07 -12.37
CA ALA A 122 -2.47 2.21 -12.87
C ALA A 122 -2.23 1.03 -11.94
N MET A 123 -2.13 1.28 -10.63
CA MET A 123 -1.99 0.24 -9.62
C MET A 123 -3.15 -0.76 -9.66
N LEU A 124 -4.39 -0.28 -9.67
CA LEU A 124 -5.57 -1.15 -9.65
C LEU A 124 -5.71 -1.97 -10.94
N PHE A 125 -5.37 -1.42 -12.10
CA PHE A 125 -5.35 -2.19 -13.35
C PHE A 125 -4.20 -3.20 -13.37
N GLY A 126 -3.05 -2.89 -12.79
CA GLY A 126 -1.98 -3.86 -12.57
C GLY A 126 -2.40 -5.02 -11.66
N VAL A 127 -3.14 -4.73 -10.60
CA VAL A 127 -3.78 -5.77 -9.75
C VAL A 127 -4.78 -6.60 -10.56
N ILE A 128 -5.64 -5.97 -11.36
CA ILE A 128 -6.62 -6.66 -12.21
C ILE A 128 -5.92 -7.60 -13.21
N SER A 129 -4.79 -7.19 -13.80
CA SER A 129 -4.06 -8.02 -14.76
C SER A 129 -3.60 -9.35 -14.16
N GLN A 130 -3.31 -9.36 -12.85
CA GLN A 130 -2.81 -10.48 -12.08
C GLN A 130 -3.87 -11.09 -11.14
N PHE A 131 -5.10 -10.61 -11.19
CA PHE A 131 -6.14 -11.03 -10.26
C PHE A 131 -6.46 -12.51 -10.41
N ASP A 132 -6.53 -13.23 -9.31
CA ASP A 132 -6.74 -14.69 -9.22
C ASP A 132 -8.20 -15.13 -9.34
N GLY A 133 -9.11 -14.21 -9.72
CA GLY A 133 -10.53 -14.44 -9.96
C GLY A 133 -11.05 -13.74 -11.21
N ASP A 134 -12.35 -13.77 -11.38
CA ASP A 134 -13.04 -13.03 -12.42
C ASP A 134 -13.22 -11.57 -12.00
N VAL A 135 -12.84 -10.66 -12.89
CA VAL A 135 -12.96 -9.22 -12.70
C VAL A 135 -13.12 -8.54 -14.05
N LYS A 136 -13.88 -7.44 -14.08
CA LYS A 136 -14.03 -6.64 -15.30
C LYS A 136 -12.70 -6.08 -15.77
N TRP A 137 -12.63 -5.84 -17.08
CA TRP A 137 -11.48 -5.21 -17.76
C TRP A 137 -10.18 -6.04 -17.71
N LYS A 138 -10.21 -7.28 -17.26
CA LYS A 138 -9.00 -8.12 -17.14
C LYS A 138 -8.26 -8.28 -18.47
N LYS A 139 -8.99 -8.36 -19.59
CA LYS A 139 -8.41 -8.49 -20.94
C LYS A 139 -7.57 -7.27 -21.35
N ASP A 140 -8.00 -6.10 -20.92
CA ASP A 140 -7.41 -4.81 -21.29
C ASP A 140 -6.46 -4.27 -20.18
N ALA A 141 -6.38 -4.97 -19.05
CA ALA A 141 -5.77 -4.49 -17.82
C ALA A 141 -4.30 -4.09 -18.00
N LEU A 142 -3.49 -4.87 -18.71
CA LEU A 142 -2.08 -4.53 -18.97
C LEU A 142 -1.92 -3.25 -19.77
N GLY A 143 -2.75 -3.04 -20.79
CA GLY A 143 -2.74 -1.82 -21.57
C GLY A 143 -3.21 -0.61 -20.75
N LEU A 144 -4.23 -0.81 -19.91
CA LEU A 144 -4.76 0.21 -18.99
C LEU A 144 -3.72 0.59 -17.93
N GLU A 145 -3.08 -0.38 -17.28
CA GLU A 145 -1.97 -0.18 -16.34
C GLU A 145 -0.92 0.78 -16.94
N LYS A 146 -0.42 0.45 -18.12
CA LYS A 146 0.61 1.24 -18.81
C LYS A 146 0.11 2.64 -19.20
N ALA A 147 -1.11 2.74 -19.73
CA ALA A 147 -1.69 4.01 -20.13
C ALA A 147 -1.87 4.97 -18.94
N TYR A 148 -2.38 4.48 -17.81
CA TYR A 148 -2.59 5.29 -16.61
C TYR A 148 -1.30 5.58 -15.85
N ALA A 149 -0.32 4.68 -15.84
CA ALA A 149 1.02 4.95 -15.31
C ALA A 149 1.68 6.13 -16.05
N GLN A 150 1.61 6.11 -17.40
CA GLN A 150 2.12 7.19 -18.24
C GLN A 150 1.37 8.51 -17.97
N ALA A 151 0.05 8.48 -17.90
CA ALA A 151 -0.76 9.68 -17.61
C ALA A 151 -0.44 10.27 -16.24
N GLY A 152 -0.33 9.43 -15.20
CA GLY A 152 0.07 9.86 -13.86
C GLY A 152 1.46 10.50 -13.84
N ASN A 153 2.42 9.90 -14.59
CA ASN A 153 3.76 10.47 -14.71
C ASN A 153 3.78 11.81 -15.44
N ASN A 154 2.99 11.97 -16.53
CA ASN A 154 2.90 13.22 -17.29
C ASN A 154 2.24 14.34 -16.47
N CYS A 155 1.38 14.01 -15.51
CA CYS A 155 0.80 14.97 -14.57
C CYS A 155 1.82 15.58 -13.57
N LYS A 156 3.11 15.22 -13.62
CA LYS A 156 4.18 15.95 -12.91
C LYS A 156 4.35 17.39 -13.43
N THR A 157 3.86 17.67 -14.63
CA THR A 157 3.92 19.01 -15.25
C THR A 157 2.51 19.56 -15.50
N SER A 158 2.38 20.89 -15.51
CA SER A 158 1.13 21.59 -15.86
C SER A 158 1.05 22.00 -17.33
N SER A 159 1.74 21.27 -18.22
CA SER A 159 1.77 21.56 -19.64
C SER A 159 0.43 21.29 -20.33
N ASP A 160 0.18 21.95 -21.47
CA ASP A 160 -1.00 21.71 -22.28
C ASP A 160 -1.02 20.27 -22.84
N ALA A 161 0.15 19.68 -23.10
CA ALA A 161 0.26 18.29 -23.53
C ALA A 161 -0.20 17.33 -22.39
N ALA A 162 0.25 17.56 -21.16
CA ALA A 162 -0.19 16.78 -19.98
C ALA A 162 -1.71 16.91 -19.77
N TYR A 163 -2.26 18.12 -19.91
CA TYR A 163 -3.71 18.33 -19.82
C TYR A 163 -4.48 17.54 -20.88
N LYS A 164 -4.06 17.62 -22.14
CA LYS A 164 -4.73 16.94 -23.24
C LYS A 164 -4.72 15.43 -23.07
N GLU A 165 -3.59 14.87 -22.64
CA GLU A 165 -3.48 13.46 -22.35
C GLU A 165 -4.34 13.04 -21.15
N ALA A 166 -4.27 13.76 -20.03
CA ALA A 166 -5.08 13.50 -18.86
C ALA A 166 -6.58 13.53 -19.20
N LYS A 167 -7.02 14.49 -20.01
CA LYS A 167 -8.39 14.57 -20.51
C LYS A 167 -8.75 13.37 -21.39
N LYS A 168 -7.89 13.00 -22.35
CA LYS A 168 -8.10 11.82 -23.19
C LYS A 168 -8.25 10.55 -22.36
N ARG A 169 -7.36 10.32 -21.37
CA ARG A 169 -7.45 9.14 -20.50
C ARG A 169 -8.73 9.11 -19.68
N THR A 170 -9.24 10.26 -19.28
CA THR A 170 -10.53 10.36 -18.58
C THR A 170 -11.70 10.02 -19.50
N GLU A 171 -11.66 10.47 -20.76
CA GLU A 171 -12.64 10.12 -21.78
C GLU A 171 -12.58 8.63 -22.13
N ASP A 172 -11.38 8.06 -22.30
CA ASP A 172 -11.16 6.62 -22.51
C ASP A 172 -11.79 5.78 -21.38
N LEU A 173 -11.63 6.22 -20.12
CA LEU A 173 -12.23 5.55 -18.96
C LEU A 173 -13.76 5.61 -19.00
N GLY A 174 -14.32 6.73 -19.41
CA GLY A 174 -15.76 6.89 -19.63
C GLY A 174 -16.31 5.94 -20.68
N GLU A 175 -15.60 5.74 -21.79
CA GLU A 175 -15.98 4.77 -22.82
C GLU A 175 -15.86 3.32 -22.31
N LEU A 176 -14.78 3.01 -21.57
CA LEU A 176 -14.59 1.70 -20.95
C LEU A 176 -15.75 1.34 -20.00
N PHE A 177 -16.25 2.30 -19.23
CA PHE A 177 -17.39 2.07 -18.32
C PHE A 177 -18.71 1.80 -19.06
N LYS A 178 -18.85 2.28 -20.29
CA LYS A 178 -20.00 1.99 -21.17
C LYS A 178 -19.85 0.67 -21.92
N GLY A 179 -18.72 -0.02 -21.77
CA GLY A 179 -18.40 -1.24 -22.53
C GLY A 179 -17.86 -0.95 -23.94
N GLY A 180 -17.44 0.27 -24.21
CA GLY A 180 -16.79 0.67 -25.44
C GLY A 180 -15.36 0.13 -25.54
N SER A 181 -14.81 0.13 -26.77
CA SER A 181 -13.42 -0.21 -27.02
C SER A 181 -12.57 1.05 -27.07
N ILE A 182 -11.38 1.00 -26.49
CA ILE A 182 -10.42 2.10 -26.46
C ILE A 182 -9.08 1.65 -27.02
N GLU A 183 -8.30 2.60 -27.54
CA GLU A 183 -6.95 2.32 -28.01
C GLU A 183 -5.97 2.31 -26.84
N LEU A 184 -5.29 1.19 -26.63
CA LEU A 184 -4.36 0.96 -25.55
C LEU A 184 -2.94 0.70 -26.06
N PRO A 185 -1.91 1.11 -25.31
CA PRO A 185 -0.53 0.74 -25.60
C PRO A 185 -0.36 -0.78 -25.50
N LYS A 186 0.47 -1.34 -26.36
CA LYS A 186 0.87 -2.74 -26.26
C LYS A 186 1.68 -2.95 -24.97
N ALA A 187 1.40 -4.04 -24.27
CA ALA A 187 2.14 -4.47 -23.09
C ALA A 187 2.43 -5.97 -23.26
N ASP A 188 3.68 -6.35 -23.08
CA ASP A 188 4.13 -7.75 -23.23
C ASP A 188 4.01 -8.54 -21.91
N GLY A 189 3.62 -7.88 -20.83
CA GLY A 189 3.42 -8.42 -19.49
C GLY A 189 3.22 -7.32 -18.46
N PRO A 190 2.94 -7.68 -17.19
CA PRO A 190 2.84 -6.70 -16.11
C PRO A 190 4.18 -6.01 -15.90
N GLY A 191 4.14 -4.69 -15.71
CA GLY A 191 5.32 -3.91 -15.35
C GLY A 191 5.67 -4.08 -13.86
N THR A 192 6.90 -3.71 -13.49
CA THR A 192 7.28 -3.65 -12.07
C THR A 192 6.68 -2.40 -11.40
N TRP A 193 6.25 -2.54 -10.15
CA TRP A 193 5.55 -1.44 -9.49
C TRP A 193 6.38 -0.16 -9.38
N HIS A 194 7.69 -0.29 -9.11
CA HIS A 194 8.59 0.86 -8.99
C HIS A 194 8.82 1.61 -10.31
N GLU A 195 8.70 0.94 -11.46
CA GLU A 195 8.79 1.58 -12.78
C GLU A 195 7.50 2.28 -13.17
N LEU A 196 6.35 1.72 -12.79
CA LEU A 196 5.03 2.21 -13.15
C LEU A 196 4.52 3.30 -12.23
N LEU A 197 4.82 3.20 -10.93
CA LEU A 197 4.18 3.99 -9.90
C LEU A 197 5.15 4.93 -9.18
N ASN A 198 4.64 6.07 -8.77
CA ASN A 198 5.38 7.03 -7.97
C ASN A 198 5.09 6.78 -6.47
N ARG A 199 6.04 6.18 -5.73
CA ARG A 199 5.87 5.89 -4.28
C ARG A 199 5.45 7.11 -3.46
N PRO A 200 6.04 8.31 -3.59
CA PRO A 200 5.54 9.51 -2.90
C PRO A 200 4.06 9.80 -3.11
N VAL A 201 3.50 9.52 -4.29
CA VAL A 201 2.06 9.70 -4.56
C VAL A 201 1.23 8.65 -3.79
N LEU A 202 1.70 7.41 -3.72
CA LEU A 202 1.07 6.36 -2.91
C LEU A 202 1.13 6.69 -1.42
N MET A 203 2.27 7.20 -0.91
CA MET A 203 2.39 7.65 0.48
C MET A 203 1.44 8.79 0.80
N LYS A 204 1.29 9.77 -0.11
CA LYS A 204 0.29 10.83 0.02
C LYS A 204 -1.13 10.27 0.09
N ARG A 205 -1.45 9.26 -0.73
CA ARG A 205 -2.74 8.58 -0.70
C ARG A 205 -3.03 7.90 0.64
N LEU A 206 -2.02 7.23 1.23
CA LEU A 206 -2.13 6.64 2.57
C LEU A 206 -2.36 7.71 3.65
N GLU A 207 -1.64 8.83 3.57
CA GLU A 207 -1.78 9.93 4.53
C GLU A 207 -3.15 10.61 4.43
N GLU A 208 -3.68 10.82 3.23
CA GLU A 208 -5.04 11.35 3.02
C GLU A 208 -6.12 10.43 3.61
N ALA A 209 -5.96 9.10 3.50
CA ALA A 209 -6.87 8.15 4.12
C ALA A 209 -6.88 8.27 5.66
N ARG A 210 -5.73 8.53 6.25
CA ARG A 210 -5.51 8.69 7.69
C ARG A 210 -6.02 10.04 8.20
N GLN A 211 -5.73 11.13 7.50
CA GLN A 211 -5.97 12.52 7.94
C GLN A 211 -7.32 13.08 7.47
N GLY A 212 -8.42 12.48 7.91
CA GLY A 212 -9.76 12.97 7.58
C GLY A 212 -10.39 12.36 6.32
N GLY A 213 -9.70 11.41 5.68
CA GLY A 213 -10.22 10.60 4.59
C GLY A 213 -11.29 9.60 5.04
N ARG A 214 -11.62 8.67 4.16
CA ARG A 214 -12.71 7.70 4.39
C ARG A 214 -12.50 6.87 5.65
N VAL A 215 -11.26 6.44 5.96
CA VAL A 215 -10.99 5.62 7.14
C VAL A 215 -11.24 6.42 8.42
N ALA A 216 -10.59 7.57 8.58
CA ALA A 216 -10.77 8.41 9.76
C ALA A 216 -12.23 8.82 9.97
N LYS A 217 -12.93 9.17 8.89
CA LYS A 217 -14.34 9.57 8.94
C LYS A 217 -15.22 8.44 9.44
N TYR A 218 -15.13 7.25 8.83
CA TYR A 218 -16.08 6.17 9.10
C TYR A 218 -15.71 5.32 10.32
N THR A 219 -14.54 5.52 10.91
CA THR A 219 -14.16 4.96 12.22
C THR A 219 -14.39 5.93 13.38
N GLY A 220 -14.73 7.19 13.11
CA GLY A 220 -14.86 8.24 14.11
C GLY A 220 -16.04 8.07 15.08
N SER A 221 -17.10 7.36 14.68
CA SER A 221 -18.23 7.03 15.54
C SER A 221 -19.04 5.85 15.01
N LYS A 222 -19.83 5.20 15.89
CA LYS A 222 -20.73 4.09 15.49
C LYS A 222 -21.76 4.51 14.44
N ALA A 223 -22.20 5.77 14.45
CA ALA A 223 -23.14 6.30 13.48
C ALA A 223 -22.48 6.47 12.09
N GLU A 224 -21.29 7.03 12.03
CA GLU A 224 -20.53 7.16 10.79
C GLU A 224 -20.08 5.79 10.25
N PHE A 225 -19.73 4.85 11.13
CA PHE A 225 -19.41 3.48 10.76
C PHE A 225 -20.58 2.82 10.02
N LYS A 226 -21.77 2.82 10.61
CA LYS A 226 -22.99 2.24 9.99
C LYS A 226 -23.32 2.88 8.64
N LYS A 227 -23.11 4.19 8.52
CA LYS A 227 -23.39 4.94 7.30
C LYS A 227 -22.40 4.65 6.18
N GLY A 228 -21.15 4.34 6.52
CA GLY A 228 -20.05 4.25 5.57
C GLY A 228 -19.39 2.88 5.45
N LYS A 229 -20.00 1.79 5.90
CA LYS A 229 -19.43 0.44 5.93
C LYS A 229 -18.81 0.01 4.59
N ASP A 230 -19.57 0.13 3.49
CA ASP A 230 -19.10 -0.31 2.18
C ASP A 230 -17.88 0.51 1.71
N LYS A 231 -17.92 1.82 1.99
CA LYS A 231 -16.81 2.72 1.66
C LYS A 231 -15.59 2.47 2.53
N LEU A 232 -15.80 2.12 3.80
CA LEU A 232 -14.72 1.77 4.72
C LEU A 232 -14.09 0.43 4.33
N MET A 233 -14.91 -0.55 3.94
CA MET A 233 -14.47 -1.83 3.41
C MET A 233 -13.57 -1.65 2.19
N GLN A 234 -14.06 -0.93 1.19
CA GLN A 234 -13.34 -0.63 -0.04
C GLN A 234 -12.01 0.07 0.26
N GLU A 235 -12.03 1.11 1.10
CA GLU A 235 -10.84 1.86 1.46
C GLU A 235 -9.79 0.99 2.19
N ALA A 236 -10.21 0.19 3.17
CA ALA A 236 -9.31 -0.70 3.90
C ALA A 236 -8.62 -1.73 2.98
N GLN A 237 -9.36 -2.24 1.99
CA GLN A 237 -8.81 -3.15 0.98
C GLN A 237 -7.83 -2.45 0.05
N VAL A 238 -8.10 -1.22 -0.38
CA VAL A 238 -7.16 -0.41 -1.19
C VAL A 238 -5.86 -0.14 -0.41
N LEU A 239 -5.95 0.20 0.88
CA LEU A 239 -4.76 0.39 1.71
C LEU A 239 -3.95 -0.90 1.85
N ALA A 240 -4.61 -2.07 1.96
CA ALA A 240 -3.94 -3.37 1.97
C ALA A 240 -3.23 -3.65 0.65
N VAL A 241 -3.81 -3.27 -0.49
CA VAL A 241 -3.17 -3.35 -1.82
C VAL A 241 -1.95 -2.46 -1.89
N ILE A 242 -2.05 -1.19 -1.49
CA ILE A 242 -0.91 -0.26 -1.49
C ILE A 242 0.23 -0.82 -0.62
N SER A 243 -0.09 -1.43 0.53
CA SER A 243 0.92 -2.02 1.40
C SER A 243 1.70 -3.16 0.76
N GLU A 244 1.07 -3.94 -0.13
CA GLU A 244 1.73 -4.98 -0.91
C GLU A 244 2.62 -4.37 -2.01
N VAL A 245 2.07 -3.40 -2.72
CA VAL A 245 2.76 -2.73 -3.84
C VAL A 245 4.05 -2.04 -3.38
N ILE A 246 4.05 -1.36 -2.23
CA ILE A 246 5.24 -0.65 -1.74
C ILE A 246 6.37 -1.57 -1.27
N LYS A 247 6.14 -2.87 -1.18
CA LYS A 247 7.17 -3.88 -0.89
C LYS A 247 8.02 -4.25 -2.10
N ASP A 248 7.69 -3.76 -3.30
CA ASP A 248 8.48 -4.01 -4.51
C ASP A 248 9.93 -3.53 -4.30
N GLN A 249 10.87 -4.46 -4.45
CA GLN A 249 12.30 -4.27 -4.16
C GLN A 249 12.98 -3.19 -5.01
N GLY A 250 12.35 -2.72 -6.06
CA GLY A 250 12.82 -1.57 -6.85
C GLY A 250 12.54 -0.21 -6.20
N PHE A 251 11.66 -0.14 -5.19
CA PHE A 251 11.50 1.09 -4.41
C PHE A 251 12.64 1.27 -3.41
N GLU A 252 12.97 2.54 -3.12
CA GLU A 252 13.97 2.89 -2.11
C GLU A 252 13.61 2.28 -0.75
N SER A 253 14.60 1.74 -0.06
CA SER A 253 14.49 1.03 1.22
C SER A 253 13.69 -0.27 1.20
N ALA A 254 13.05 -0.67 0.10
CA ALA A 254 12.23 -1.88 0.06
C ALA A 254 13.05 -3.18 0.15
N ASN A 255 14.37 -3.12 -0.02
CA ASN A 255 15.28 -4.25 0.24
C ASN A 255 15.65 -4.40 1.73
N ASP A 256 15.29 -3.44 2.59
CA ASP A 256 15.51 -3.51 4.03
C ASP A 256 14.46 -4.43 4.68
N GLU A 257 14.94 -5.36 5.50
CA GLU A 257 14.06 -6.33 6.18
C GLU A 257 13.09 -5.64 7.16
N SER A 258 13.52 -4.56 7.80
CA SER A 258 12.67 -3.79 8.73
C SER A 258 11.58 -3.07 7.97
N TYR A 259 11.90 -2.50 6.80
CA TYR A 259 10.89 -1.88 5.92
C TYR A 259 9.83 -2.91 5.49
N GLN A 260 10.24 -4.10 5.06
CA GLN A 260 9.33 -5.18 4.69
C GLN A 260 8.41 -5.58 5.85
N LYS A 261 8.96 -5.68 7.07
CA LYS A 261 8.20 -5.98 8.28
C LYS A 261 7.18 -4.88 8.61
N PHE A 262 7.55 -3.60 8.47
CA PHE A 262 6.61 -2.49 8.68
C PHE A 262 5.49 -2.48 7.65
N ALA A 263 5.80 -2.67 6.37
CA ALA A 263 4.78 -2.77 5.32
C ALA A 263 3.83 -3.96 5.55
N GLN A 264 4.38 -5.10 5.98
CA GLN A 264 3.58 -6.29 6.31
C GLN A 264 2.68 -6.06 7.55
N ALA A 265 3.20 -5.40 8.59
CA ALA A 265 2.41 -5.07 9.77
C ALA A 265 1.26 -4.10 9.43
N PHE A 266 1.55 -3.08 8.63
CA PHE A 266 0.53 -2.15 8.13
C PHE A 266 -0.55 -2.90 7.34
N GLN A 267 -0.18 -3.82 6.44
CA GLN A 267 -1.13 -4.67 5.71
C GLN A 267 -2.02 -5.45 6.67
N GLY A 268 -1.43 -6.09 7.69
CA GLY A 268 -2.18 -6.84 8.69
C GLY A 268 -3.22 -5.99 9.42
N HIS A 269 -2.89 -4.73 9.74
CA HIS A 269 -3.84 -3.81 10.37
C HIS A 269 -4.96 -3.36 9.42
N CYS A 270 -4.66 -3.19 8.13
CA CYS A 270 -5.69 -2.93 7.12
C CYS A 270 -6.65 -4.12 6.97
N LEU A 271 -6.14 -5.35 6.98
CA LEU A 271 -6.97 -6.55 6.93
C LEU A 271 -7.79 -6.74 8.23
N ALA A 272 -7.25 -6.38 9.40
CA ALA A 272 -8.01 -6.35 10.64
C ALA A 272 -9.19 -5.35 10.58
N LEU A 273 -8.99 -4.21 9.91
CA LEU A 273 -10.08 -3.26 9.64
C LEU A 273 -11.15 -3.86 8.70
N VAL A 274 -10.74 -4.60 7.67
CA VAL A 274 -11.65 -5.35 6.77
C VAL A 274 -12.51 -6.33 7.58
N GLU A 275 -11.90 -7.12 8.47
CA GLU A 275 -12.61 -8.10 9.31
C GLU A 275 -13.55 -7.43 10.33
N ALA A 276 -13.17 -6.28 10.88
CA ALA A 276 -14.03 -5.50 11.76
C ALA A 276 -15.29 -5.00 11.02
N VAL A 277 -15.15 -4.57 9.77
CA VAL A 277 -16.30 -4.15 8.93
C VAL A 277 -17.19 -5.35 8.58
N LYS A 278 -16.63 -6.50 8.22
CA LYS A 278 -17.37 -7.74 7.95
C LYS A 278 -18.17 -8.21 9.16
N SER A 279 -17.61 -8.11 10.36
CA SER A 279 -18.25 -8.49 11.62
C SER A 279 -19.21 -7.43 12.17
N ASP A 280 -19.42 -6.31 11.47
CA ASP A 280 -20.25 -5.17 11.89
C ASP A 280 -19.84 -4.57 13.26
N ASP A 281 -18.55 -4.57 13.57
CA ASP A 281 -17.99 -4.17 14.86
C ASP A 281 -17.28 -2.81 14.75
N ALA A 282 -17.97 -1.75 15.11
CA ALA A 282 -17.45 -0.39 15.07
C ALA A 282 -16.28 -0.15 16.05
N ASP A 283 -16.31 -0.80 17.20
CA ASP A 283 -15.27 -0.63 18.22
C ASP A 283 -13.96 -1.30 17.76
N LYS A 284 -14.06 -2.49 17.14
CA LYS A 284 -12.90 -3.12 16.50
C LYS A 284 -12.39 -2.32 15.29
N ALA A 285 -13.28 -1.74 14.50
CA ALA A 285 -12.87 -0.91 13.37
C ALA A 285 -12.08 0.32 13.83
N GLN A 286 -12.52 0.98 14.90
CA GLN A 286 -11.80 2.09 15.51
C GLN A 286 -10.44 1.66 16.06
N ALA A 287 -10.38 0.52 16.76
CA ALA A 287 -9.12 -0.03 17.27
C ALA A 287 -8.15 -0.40 16.15
N ALA A 288 -8.62 -1.04 15.08
CA ALA A 288 -7.81 -1.37 13.90
C ALA A 288 -7.26 -0.11 13.22
N PHE A 289 -8.07 0.93 13.07
CA PHE A 289 -7.61 2.20 12.51
C PHE A 289 -6.54 2.88 13.37
N ALA A 290 -6.63 2.81 14.69
CA ALA A 290 -5.58 3.30 15.57
C ALA A 290 -4.23 2.58 15.32
N GLN A 291 -4.27 1.26 15.07
CA GLN A 291 -3.07 0.49 14.72
C GLN A 291 -2.55 0.85 13.31
N VAL A 292 -3.42 1.05 12.32
CA VAL A 292 -3.04 1.56 10.99
C VAL A 292 -2.28 2.88 11.13
N SER A 293 -2.81 3.83 11.90
CA SER A 293 -2.17 5.14 12.12
C SER A 293 -0.82 5.00 12.82
N LYS A 294 -0.74 4.16 13.86
CA LYS A 294 0.51 3.90 14.58
C LYS A 294 1.57 3.25 13.69
N ALA A 295 1.18 2.34 12.80
CA ALA A 295 2.10 1.69 11.87
C ALA A 295 2.74 2.69 10.89
N CYS A 296 1.96 3.68 10.41
CA CYS A 296 2.50 4.77 9.60
C CYS A 296 3.59 5.55 10.35
N ASP A 297 3.30 5.96 11.59
CA ASP A 297 4.23 6.77 12.40
C ASP A 297 5.50 5.96 12.75
N THR A 298 5.36 4.66 13.02
CA THR A 298 6.49 3.78 13.34
C THR A 298 7.41 3.61 12.14
N CYS A 299 6.85 3.29 10.96
CA CYS A 299 7.63 3.16 9.73
C CYS A 299 8.34 4.48 9.35
N HIS A 300 7.63 5.61 9.44
CA HIS A 300 8.19 6.92 9.14
C HIS A 300 9.20 7.42 10.19
N GLY A 301 9.32 6.78 11.34
CA GLY A 301 10.41 7.01 12.29
C GLY A 301 11.76 6.58 11.75
N ASP A 302 11.80 5.51 10.95
CA ASP A 302 13.01 4.89 10.43
C ASP A 302 13.24 5.17 8.93
N PHE A 303 12.16 5.32 8.15
CA PHE A 303 12.18 5.37 6.67
C PHE A 303 11.46 6.62 6.10
N ARG A 304 11.87 7.81 6.51
CA ARG A 304 11.27 9.06 6.04
C ARG A 304 12.17 9.79 5.04
#